data_988af2f94275cbab58b417729a802189
#
_entry.id   988af2f94275cbab58b417729a802189
#
_cell.length_a   1.000
_cell.length_b   1.000
_cell.length_c   1.000
_cell.angle_alpha   90.00
_cell.angle_beta   90.00
_cell.angle_gamma   90.00
#
_symmetry.space_group_name_H-M   'P 1'
#
loop_
_entity.id
_entity.type
_entity.pdbx_description
1 polymer ?
#
loop_
_entity_poly.entity_id
_entity_poly.type
_entity_poly.pdbx_seq_one_letter_code
_entity_poly.pdbx_strand_id
1 'polypeptide(L)'
;AGERVHAPGKRGRKQRTAQGPQVSLLVDVQAKLQAGKGTGYANWAKKFNLKQMAQTLNWLSDHGIQDFAELSAKVDAASAERRELLKQARAAEKRLNEIFALRKQVVTYARTRKVFEAYRQAGYSKKFAAEHREELEAYRGAKRAFQKIGQAKIPSGRELQVAFEQALAEKRDAYAAYWSKQQEWREMMVVKGNVKQVL
;
A
#
# COMPACT_ATOMS: atom_id res chain seq x y z
N ALA A 1 47.99 10.88 23.74
CA ALA A 1 46.88 11.83 23.80
C ALA A 1 46.02 11.67 22.54
N GLY A 2 44.92 10.94 22.65
CA GLY A 2 43.98 10.71 21.56
C GLY A 2 42.59 11.14 22.01
N GLU A 3 42.16 12.29 21.57
CA GLU A 3 40.86 12.89 21.84
C GLU A 3 39.74 12.11 21.10
N ARG A 4 38.81 11.54 21.86
CA ARG A 4 37.58 10.96 21.30
C ARG A 4 36.55 12.07 21.15
N VAL A 5 36.31 12.49 19.92
CA VAL A 5 35.19 13.40 19.58
C VAL A 5 33.89 12.61 19.60
N HIS A 6 33.05 12.85 20.60
CA HIS A 6 31.69 12.36 20.70
C HIS A 6 30.77 13.30 19.92
N ALA A 7 30.22 12.85 18.78
CA ALA A 7 29.16 13.55 18.08
C ALA A 7 27.81 13.25 18.73
N PRO A 8 27.02 14.26 19.17
CA PRO A 8 25.67 14.00 19.69
C PRO A 8 24.69 13.76 18.52
N GLY A 9 24.23 12.53 18.43
CA GLY A 9 23.12 12.17 17.51
C GLY A 9 21.85 12.90 17.90
N LYS A 10 21.46 13.93 17.15
CA LYS A 10 20.15 14.55 17.24
C LYS A 10 19.11 13.56 16.73
N ARG A 11 18.41 12.87 17.65
CA ARG A 11 17.17 12.16 17.36
C ARG A 11 16.15 13.20 16.90
N GLY A 12 15.87 13.23 15.59
CA GLY A 12 14.83 14.07 15.01
C GLY A 12 13.50 13.75 15.69
N ARG A 13 12.99 14.73 16.45
CA ARG A 13 11.64 14.72 17.02
C ARG A 13 10.67 14.67 15.84
N LYS A 14 10.08 13.50 15.54
CA LYS A 14 8.98 13.37 14.59
C LYS A 14 7.94 14.41 14.98
N GLN A 15 7.76 15.43 14.14
CA GLN A 15 6.64 16.36 14.27
C GLN A 15 5.38 15.51 14.18
N ARG A 16 4.67 15.37 15.31
CA ARG A 16 3.30 14.89 15.34
C ARG A 16 2.50 15.98 14.64
N THR A 17 2.16 15.78 13.37
CA THR A 17 1.10 16.55 12.73
C THR A 17 -0.08 16.52 13.68
N ALA A 18 -0.60 17.69 14.04
CA ALA A 18 -1.77 17.82 14.88
C ALA A 18 -2.96 17.20 14.14
N GLN A 19 -3.14 15.89 14.34
CA GLN A 19 -4.37 15.23 14.01
C GLN A 19 -5.40 15.77 14.99
N GLY A 20 -6.52 16.30 14.47
CA GLY A 20 -7.66 16.70 15.28
C GLY A 20 -8.06 15.59 16.26
N PRO A 21 -8.91 15.86 17.23
CA PRO A 21 -9.25 14.92 18.29
C PRO A 21 -9.83 13.65 17.66
N GLN A 22 -9.02 12.59 17.62
CA GLN A 22 -9.46 11.29 17.13
C GLN A 22 -10.53 10.75 18.06
N VAL A 23 -11.73 10.50 17.53
CA VAL A 23 -12.78 9.80 18.24
C VAL A 23 -12.32 8.37 18.51
N SER A 24 -12.45 7.92 19.76
CA SER A 24 -12.11 6.54 20.14
C SER A 24 -13.38 5.79 20.58
N LEU A 25 -13.34 4.46 20.49
CA LEU A 25 -14.44 3.61 20.97
C LEU A 25 -14.67 3.81 22.48
N LEU A 26 -15.94 3.78 22.87
CA LEU A 26 -16.35 3.78 24.28
C LEU A 26 -15.86 2.50 24.96
N VAL A 27 -15.49 2.63 26.23
CA VAL A 27 -15.10 1.52 27.07
C VAL A 27 -16.35 0.92 27.73
N ASP A 28 -16.56 -0.38 27.59
CA ASP A 28 -17.54 -1.09 28.38
C ASP A 28 -17.04 -1.20 29.83
N VAL A 29 -17.55 -0.31 30.68
CA VAL A 29 -17.16 -0.21 32.11
C VAL A 29 -17.60 -1.45 32.90
N GLN A 30 -18.76 -1.97 32.58
CA GLN A 30 -19.32 -3.14 33.27
C GLN A 30 -18.47 -4.38 33.01
N ALA A 31 -18.21 -4.69 31.77
CA ALA A 31 -17.34 -5.82 31.38
C ALA A 31 -15.94 -5.71 32.02
N LYS A 32 -15.38 -4.48 32.11
CA LYS A 32 -14.06 -4.27 32.74
C LYS A 32 -14.07 -4.46 34.25
N LEU A 33 -15.15 -4.06 34.94
CA LEU A 33 -15.31 -4.32 36.37
C LEU A 33 -15.44 -5.83 36.65
N GLN A 34 -16.25 -6.54 35.85
CA GLN A 34 -16.38 -8.00 35.94
C GLN A 34 -15.03 -8.71 35.67
N ALA A 35 -14.18 -8.14 34.82
CA ALA A 35 -12.82 -8.63 34.59
C ALA A 35 -11.81 -8.22 35.69
N GLY A 36 -12.26 -7.74 36.84
CA GLY A 36 -11.43 -7.44 38.02
C GLY A 36 -10.74 -6.07 38.00
N LYS A 37 -11.15 -5.13 37.13
CA LYS A 37 -10.65 -3.74 37.18
C LYS A 37 -11.28 -3.01 38.36
N GLY A 38 -10.44 -2.29 39.13
CA GLY A 38 -10.88 -1.57 40.32
C GLY A 38 -11.70 -0.30 40.03
N THR A 39 -12.25 0.27 41.12
CA THR A 39 -13.10 1.50 41.08
C THR A 39 -12.37 2.72 40.47
N GLY A 40 -11.07 2.86 40.67
CA GLY A 40 -10.27 3.91 40.03
C GLY A 40 -10.30 3.85 38.50
N TYR A 41 -10.22 2.63 37.94
CA TYR A 41 -10.38 2.41 36.51
C TYR A 41 -11.79 2.77 36.02
N ALA A 42 -12.83 2.38 36.77
CA ALA A 42 -14.20 2.70 36.42
C ALA A 42 -14.46 4.22 36.36
N ASN A 43 -13.93 4.97 37.32
CA ASN A 43 -14.04 6.42 37.34
C ASN A 43 -13.29 7.09 36.15
N TRP A 44 -12.10 6.60 35.80
CA TRP A 44 -11.39 7.03 34.64
C TRP A 44 -12.19 6.73 33.35
N ALA A 45 -12.68 5.49 33.20
CA ALA A 45 -13.42 5.06 32.02
C ALA A 45 -14.73 5.85 31.81
N LYS A 46 -15.45 6.19 32.89
CA LYS A 46 -16.64 7.06 32.81
C LYS A 46 -16.28 8.45 32.25
N LYS A 47 -15.22 9.09 32.77
CA LYS A 47 -14.73 10.39 32.26
C LYS A 47 -14.26 10.30 30.82
N PHE A 48 -13.55 9.23 30.49
CA PHE A 48 -13.12 8.96 29.12
C PHE A 48 -14.32 8.83 28.16
N ASN A 49 -15.31 8.00 28.52
CA ASN A 49 -16.50 7.79 27.71
C ASN A 49 -17.29 9.10 27.50
N LEU A 50 -17.46 9.91 28.54
CA LEU A 50 -18.13 11.22 28.41
C LEU A 50 -17.42 12.10 27.38
N LYS A 51 -16.09 12.15 27.42
CA LYS A 51 -15.31 12.90 26.42
C LYS A 51 -15.49 12.32 25.01
N GLN A 52 -15.47 10.99 24.87
CA GLN A 52 -15.63 10.36 23.55
C GLN A 52 -17.06 10.53 23.01
N MET A 53 -18.08 10.53 23.87
CA MET A 53 -19.45 10.84 23.45
C MET A 53 -19.59 12.27 22.94
N ALA A 54 -19.02 13.25 23.65
CA ALA A 54 -19.01 14.63 23.17
C ALA A 54 -18.29 14.78 21.82
N GLN A 55 -17.15 14.10 21.64
CA GLN A 55 -16.42 14.08 20.37
C GLN A 55 -17.23 13.38 19.25
N THR A 56 -17.96 12.31 19.58
CA THR A 56 -18.84 11.62 18.62
C THR A 56 -19.98 12.53 18.17
N LEU A 57 -20.62 13.24 19.08
CA LEU A 57 -21.70 14.18 18.76
C LEU A 57 -21.21 15.36 17.91
N ASN A 58 -20.07 15.94 18.27
CA ASN A 58 -19.46 16.99 17.46
C ASN A 58 -19.16 16.49 16.05
N TRP A 59 -18.56 15.29 15.92
CA TRP A 59 -18.27 14.70 14.62
C TRP A 59 -19.55 14.50 13.78
N LEU A 60 -20.65 13.99 14.38
CA LEU A 60 -21.94 13.84 13.69
C LEU A 60 -22.49 15.19 13.22
N SER A 61 -22.42 16.21 14.08
CA SER A 61 -22.84 17.57 13.76
C SER A 61 -22.02 18.16 12.61
N ASP A 62 -20.69 18.04 12.67
CA ASP A 62 -19.77 18.55 11.64
C ASP A 62 -20.00 17.89 10.28
N HIS A 63 -20.50 16.66 10.26
CA HIS A 63 -20.80 15.90 9.04
C HIS A 63 -22.28 15.93 8.64
N GLY A 64 -23.10 16.70 9.37
CA GLY A 64 -24.53 16.89 9.10
C GLY A 64 -25.36 15.62 9.20
N ILE A 65 -24.94 14.64 10.05
CA ILE A 65 -25.62 13.36 10.21
C ILE A 65 -26.65 13.46 11.32
N GLN A 66 -27.90 13.21 10.99
CA GLN A 66 -29.04 13.41 11.91
C GLN A 66 -29.51 12.12 12.57
N ASP A 67 -29.36 10.98 11.90
CA ASP A 67 -29.83 9.70 12.42
C ASP A 67 -28.85 8.53 12.14
N PHE A 68 -29.12 7.40 12.79
CA PHE A 68 -28.29 6.20 12.68
C PHE A 68 -28.38 5.52 11.30
N ALA A 69 -29.52 5.68 10.59
CA ALA A 69 -29.69 5.09 9.27
C ALA A 69 -28.81 5.83 8.25
N GLU A 70 -28.79 7.16 8.32
CA GLU A 70 -27.90 8.00 7.50
C GLU A 70 -26.42 7.68 7.77
N LEU A 71 -26.02 7.60 9.06
CA LEU A 71 -24.66 7.20 9.43
C LEU A 71 -24.30 5.83 8.84
N SER A 72 -25.21 4.85 8.94
CA SER A 72 -25.00 3.52 8.40
C SER A 72 -24.82 3.55 6.89
N ALA A 73 -25.67 4.28 6.18
CA ALA A 73 -25.57 4.42 4.72
C ALA A 73 -24.22 5.07 4.30
N LYS A 74 -23.76 6.10 5.00
CA LYS A 74 -22.46 6.74 4.75
C LYS A 74 -21.29 5.79 5.00
N VAL A 75 -21.34 4.99 6.07
CA VAL A 75 -20.32 3.94 6.35
C VAL A 75 -20.28 2.90 5.25
N ASP A 76 -21.44 2.45 4.77
CA ASP A 76 -21.53 1.43 3.71
C ASP A 76 -21.03 1.98 2.37
N ALA A 77 -21.36 3.23 2.04
CA ALA A 77 -20.85 3.93 0.86
C ALA A 77 -19.31 4.08 0.92
N ALA A 78 -18.77 4.56 2.04
CA ALA A 78 -17.33 4.68 2.24
C ALA A 78 -16.62 3.31 2.17
N SER A 79 -17.26 2.24 2.65
CA SER A 79 -16.74 0.87 2.53
C SER A 79 -16.68 0.40 1.08
N ALA A 80 -17.69 0.72 0.27
CA ALA A 80 -17.73 0.38 -1.15
C ALA A 80 -16.63 1.15 -1.92
N GLU A 81 -16.54 2.47 -1.71
CA GLU A 81 -15.52 3.32 -2.32
C GLU A 81 -14.10 2.86 -1.95
N ARG A 82 -13.84 2.58 -0.68
CA ARG A 82 -12.57 2.04 -0.21
C ARG A 82 -12.18 0.73 -0.91
N ARG A 83 -13.17 -0.17 -1.13
CA ARG A 83 -12.92 -1.44 -1.86
C ARG A 83 -12.53 -1.20 -3.31
N GLU A 84 -13.18 -0.25 -3.97
CA GLU A 84 -12.85 0.10 -5.34
C GLU A 84 -11.46 0.76 -5.45
N LEU A 85 -11.13 1.67 -4.54
CA LEU A 85 -9.78 2.27 -4.47
C LEU A 85 -8.68 1.22 -4.23
N LEU A 86 -8.96 0.22 -3.38
CA LEU A 86 -8.01 -0.89 -3.17
C LEU A 86 -7.81 -1.73 -4.45
N LYS A 87 -8.88 -1.96 -5.20
CA LYS A 87 -8.82 -2.67 -6.49
C LYS A 87 -7.96 -1.90 -7.50
N GLN A 88 -8.15 -0.58 -7.58
CA GLN A 88 -7.35 0.29 -8.43
C GLN A 88 -5.87 0.30 -8.01
N ALA A 89 -5.58 0.41 -6.71
CA ALA A 89 -4.22 0.36 -6.19
C ALA A 89 -3.51 -0.97 -6.51
N ARG A 90 -4.22 -2.10 -6.38
CA ARG A 90 -3.69 -3.42 -6.76
C ARG A 90 -3.47 -3.56 -8.26
N ALA A 91 -4.35 -2.97 -9.09
CA ALA A 91 -4.17 -2.96 -10.54
C ALA A 91 -2.93 -2.15 -10.95
N ALA A 92 -2.72 -0.98 -10.34
CA ALA A 92 -1.52 -0.17 -10.56
C ALA A 92 -0.24 -0.91 -10.10
N GLU A 93 -0.28 -1.60 -8.97
CA GLU A 93 0.83 -2.44 -8.50
C GLU A 93 1.15 -3.60 -9.45
N LYS A 94 0.12 -4.28 -9.95
CA LYS A 94 0.28 -5.34 -10.94
C LYS A 94 0.94 -4.81 -12.21
N ARG A 95 0.49 -3.65 -12.73
CA ARG A 95 1.10 -2.99 -13.89
C ARG A 95 2.58 -2.67 -13.67
N LEU A 96 2.93 -2.11 -12.51
CA LEU A 96 4.32 -1.84 -12.16
C LEU A 96 5.18 -3.12 -12.16
N ASN A 97 4.66 -4.21 -11.60
CA ASN A 97 5.36 -5.49 -11.57
C ASN A 97 5.54 -6.10 -12.98
N GLU A 98 4.56 -5.93 -13.87
CA GLU A 98 4.65 -6.34 -15.27
C GLU A 98 5.75 -5.57 -16.02
N ILE A 99 5.81 -4.24 -15.82
CA ILE A 99 6.88 -3.41 -16.40
C ILE A 99 8.26 -3.79 -15.86
N PHE A 100 8.35 -4.06 -14.55
CA PHE A 100 9.58 -4.51 -13.92
C PHE A 100 10.06 -5.86 -14.48
N ALA A 101 9.14 -6.82 -14.65
CA ALA A 101 9.44 -8.11 -15.25
C ALA A 101 9.89 -7.95 -16.71
N LEU A 102 9.21 -7.10 -17.49
CA LEU A 102 9.58 -6.80 -18.87
C LEU A 102 10.99 -6.20 -18.96
N ARG A 103 11.30 -5.23 -18.09
CA ARG A 103 12.65 -4.62 -18.01
C ARG A 103 13.73 -5.68 -17.77
N LYS A 104 13.49 -6.62 -16.87
CA LYS A 104 14.41 -7.74 -16.61
C LYS A 104 14.64 -8.60 -17.87
N GLN A 105 13.57 -8.87 -18.64
CA GLN A 105 13.67 -9.64 -19.88
C GLN A 105 14.44 -8.88 -20.99
N VAL A 106 14.24 -7.56 -21.10
CA VAL A 106 14.99 -6.73 -22.05
C VAL A 106 16.49 -6.72 -21.74
N VAL A 107 16.86 -6.60 -20.47
CA VAL A 107 18.27 -6.68 -20.04
C VAL A 107 18.86 -8.07 -20.36
N THR A 108 18.14 -9.13 -20.07
CA THR A 108 18.56 -10.51 -20.36
C THR A 108 18.77 -10.70 -21.88
N TYR A 109 17.81 -10.26 -22.68
CA TYR A 109 17.89 -10.32 -24.15
C TYR A 109 19.11 -9.56 -24.67
N ALA A 110 19.34 -8.33 -24.22
CA ALA A 110 20.47 -7.51 -24.65
C ALA A 110 21.83 -8.19 -24.33
N ARG A 111 21.96 -8.78 -23.15
CA ARG A 111 23.18 -9.49 -22.72
C ARG A 111 23.45 -10.76 -23.55
N THR A 112 22.40 -11.51 -23.87
CA THR A 112 22.53 -12.83 -24.50
C THR A 112 22.44 -12.80 -26.02
N ARG A 113 22.01 -11.66 -26.61
CA ARG A 113 21.86 -11.50 -28.05
C ARG A 113 23.14 -11.80 -28.83
N LYS A 114 24.29 -11.31 -28.39
CA LYS A 114 25.58 -11.54 -29.05
C LYS A 114 25.96 -13.02 -29.09
N VAL A 115 25.71 -13.75 -28.01
CA VAL A 115 25.94 -15.19 -27.93
C VAL A 115 25.03 -15.94 -28.91
N PHE A 116 23.77 -15.54 -29.02
CA PHE A 116 22.86 -16.15 -30.01
C PHE A 116 23.27 -15.82 -31.45
N GLU A 117 23.74 -14.62 -31.73
CA GLU A 117 24.27 -14.24 -33.05
C GLU A 117 25.52 -15.08 -33.43
N ALA A 118 26.44 -15.29 -32.48
CA ALA A 118 27.60 -16.18 -32.67
C ALA A 118 27.18 -17.64 -32.89
N TYR A 119 26.17 -18.12 -32.14
CA TYR A 119 25.61 -19.46 -32.34
C TYR A 119 25.04 -19.66 -33.75
N ARG A 120 24.33 -18.62 -34.26
CA ARG A 120 23.81 -18.64 -35.65
C ARG A 120 24.93 -18.64 -36.67
N GLN A 121 26.00 -17.87 -36.48
CA GLN A 121 27.17 -17.81 -37.36
C GLN A 121 27.95 -19.16 -37.34
N ALA A 122 27.98 -19.86 -36.20
CA ALA A 122 28.57 -21.18 -36.06
C ALA A 122 27.68 -22.29 -36.67
N GLY A 123 26.67 -21.96 -37.48
CA GLY A 123 25.78 -22.94 -38.13
C GLY A 123 24.99 -23.79 -37.15
N TYR A 124 24.62 -23.23 -36.00
CA TYR A 124 23.90 -23.94 -34.93
C TYR A 124 24.65 -25.16 -34.36
N SER A 125 25.96 -25.03 -34.22
CA SER A 125 26.85 -26.10 -33.73
C SER A 125 26.40 -26.64 -32.38
N LYS A 126 26.31 -27.99 -32.28
CA LYS A 126 25.98 -28.67 -31.02
C LYS A 126 27.02 -28.42 -29.92
N LYS A 127 28.32 -28.34 -30.30
CA LYS A 127 29.41 -28.05 -29.37
C LYS A 127 29.24 -26.66 -28.76
N PHE A 128 29.01 -25.63 -29.60
CA PHE A 128 28.77 -24.27 -29.16
C PHE A 128 27.52 -24.20 -28.26
N ALA A 129 26.46 -24.92 -28.63
CA ALA A 129 25.23 -24.95 -27.83
C ALA A 129 25.42 -25.57 -26.44
N ALA A 130 26.32 -26.55 -26.31
CA ALA A 130 26.64 -27.17 -25.03
C ALA A 130 27.47 -26.23 -24.14
N GLU A 131 28.43 -25.51 -24.72
CA GLU A 131 29.30 -24.55 -24.03
C GLU A 131 28.54 -23.31 -23.55
N HIS A 132 27.51 -22.86 -24.29
CA HIS A 132 26.72 -21.64 -24.02
C HIS A 132 25.23 -21.91 -23.73
N ARG A 133 24.96 -23.05 -23.10
CA ARG A 133 23.59 -23.53 -22.89
C ARG A 133 22.73 -22.52 -22.10
N GLU A 134 23.25 -21.99 -21.00
CA GLU A 134 22.50 -21.08 -20.13
C GLU A 134 22.15 -19.78 -20.85
N GLU A 135 23.09 -19.16 -21.57
CA GLU A 135 22.86 -17.93 -22.31
C GLU A 135 21.85 -18.13 -23.45
N LEU A 136 21.93 -19.26 -24.16
CA LEU A 136 20.98 -19.58 -25.23
C LEU A 136 19.58 -19.88 -24.69
N GLU A 137 19.46 -20.55 -23.54
CA GLU A 137 18.18 -20.76 -22.86
C GLU A 137 17.60 -19.43 -22.35
N ALA A 138 18.43 -18.55 -21.76
CA ALA A 138 18.03 -17.23 -21.32
C ALA A 138 17.55 -16.34 -22.48
N TYR A 139 18.24 -16.35 -23.61
CA TYR A 139 17.82 -15.67 -24.84
C TYR A 139 16.45 -16.13 -25.33
N ARG A 140 16.27 -17.47 -25.44
CA ARG A 140 15.00 -18.08 -25.87
C ARG A 140 13.86 -17.74 -24.89
N GLY A 141 14.17 -17.75 -23.59
CA GLY A 141 13.22 -17.38 -22.54
C GLY A 141 12.75 -15.93 -22.67
N ALA A 142 13.69 -14.99 -22.83
CA ALA A 142 13.38 -13.58 -23.04
C ALA A 142 12.56 -13.35 -24.31
N LYS A 143 12.91 -14.00 -25.41
CA LYS A 143 12.15 -13.90 -26.68
C LYS A 143 10.72 -14.42 -26.55
N ARG A 144 10.52 -15.55 -25.85
CA ARG A 144 9.16 -16.08 -25.57
C ARG A 144 8.34 -15.13 -24.68
N ALA A 145 8.98 -14.46 -23.71
CA ALA A 145 8.31 -13.48 -22.87
C ALA A 145 7.79 -12.29 -23.68
N PHE A 146 8.56 -11.77 -24.66
CA PHE A 146 8.09 -10.69 -25.54
C PHE A 146 6.93 -11.13 -26.43
N GLN A 147 6.96 -12.35 -26.95
CA GLN A 147 5.86 -12.88 -27.78
C GLN A 147 4.55 -12.98 -26.99
N LYS A 148 4.61 -13.40 -25.71
CA LYS A 148 3.42 -13.48 -24.84
C LYS A 148 2.77 -12.12 -24.56
N ILE A 149 3.58 -11.04 -24.54
CA ILE A 149 3.09 -9.68 -24.29
C ILE A 149 2.50 -9.05 -25.57
N GLY A 150 2.61 -9.74 -26.73
CA GLY A 150 2.08 -9.25 -28.02
C GLY A 150 2.83 -8.04 -28.56
N GLN A 151 4.04 -7.76 -28.07
CA GLN A 151 4.82 -6.62 -28.55
C GLN A 151 5.59 -7.00 -29.82
N ALA A 152 5.22 -6.38 -30.92
CA ALA A 152 5.93 -6.53 -32.20
C ALA A 152 7.37 -5.97 -32.15
N LYS A 153 7.63 -4.99 -31.27
CA LYS A 153 8.94 -4.33 -31.10
C LYS A 153 9.37 -4.37 -29.63
N ILE A 154 10.62 -4.74 -29.41
CA ILE A 154 11.21 -4.71 -28.06
C ILE A 154 11.38 -3.23 -27.66
N PRO A 155 10.79 -2.78 -26.53
CA PRO A 155 10.92 -1.39 -26.11
C PRO A 155 12.35 -1.05 -25.73
N SER A 156 12.75 0.17 -25.99
CA SER A 156 14.06 0.67 -25.57
C SER A 156 14.16 0.81 -24.06
N GLY A 157 15.39 0.80 -23.54
CA GLY A 157 15.64 1.01 -22.11
C GLY A 157 15.06 2.35 -21.59
N ARG A 158 15.07 3.40 -22.44
CA ARG A 158 14.51 4.73 -22.09
C ARG A 158 12.99 4.69 -22.00
N GLU A 159 12.32 4.06 -22.96
CA GLU A 159 10.85 3.89 -22.93
C GLU A 159 10.40 3.11 -21.70
N LEU A 160 11.13 2.03 -21.36
CA LEU A 160 10.86 1.26 -20.15
C LEU A 160 11.13 2.03 -18.86
N GLN A 161 12.13 2.91 -18.85
CA GLN A 161 12.40 3.76 -17.70
C GLN A 161 11.23 4.73 -17.46
N VAL A 162 10.77 5.42 -18.51
CA VAL A 162 9.63 6.34 -18.45
C VAL A 162 8.37 5.60 -18.02
N ALA A 163 8.07 4.44 -18.62
CA ALA A 163 6.91 3.63 -18.24
C ALA A 163 6.98 3.16 -16.77
N PHE A 164 8.17 2.80 -16.28
CA PHE A 164 8.38 2.41 -14.90
C PHE A 164 8.13 3.57 -13.92
N GLU A 165 8.65 4.76 -14.22
CA GLU A 165 8.46 5.96 -13.39
C GLU A 165 6.98 6.37 -13.34
N GLN A 166 6.28 6.31 -14.47
CA GLN A 166 4.84 6.56 -14.54
C GLN A 166 4.03 5.55 -13.72
N ALA A 167 4.29 4.26 -13.90
CA ALA A 167 3.59 3.22 -13.14
C ALA A 167 3.90 3.27 -11.64
N LEU A 168 5.10 3.70 -11.25
CA LEU A 168 5.46 3.91 -9.85
C LEU A 168 4.69 5.09 -9.24
N ALA A 169 4.54 6.18 -9.99
CA ALA A 169 3.73 7.32 -9.58
C ALA A 169 2.24 6.92 -9.46
N GLU A 170 1.68 6.28 -10.49
CA GLU A 170 0.30 5.76 -10.46
C GLU A 170 0.03 4.87 -9.24
N LYS A 171 0.93 3.92 -8.95
CA LYS A 171 0.81 3.06 -7.75
C LYS A 171 0.80 3.88 -6.47
N ARG A 172 1.71 4.85 -6.34
CA ARG A 172 1.83 5.67 -5.13
C ARG A 172 0.57 6.50 -4.90
N ASP A 173 0.04 7.11 -5.95
CA ASP A 173 -1.15 7.96 -5.87
C ASP A 173 -2.41 7.13 -5.58
N ALA A 174 -2.55 5.97 -6.21
CA ALA A 174 -3.66 5.04 -5.94
C ALA A 174 -3.65 4.51 -4.50
N TYR A 175 -2.48 4.17 -3.95
CA TYR A 175 -2.38 3.76 -2.54
C TYR A 175 -2.59 4.93 -1.58
N ALA A 176 -2.18 6.15 -1.92
CA ALA A 176 -2.46 7.33 -1.10
C ALA A 176 -3.97 7.59 -0.99
N ALA A 177 -4.70 7.53 -2.12
CA ALA A 177 -6.15 7.64 -2.14
C ALA A 177 -6.83 6.53 -1.30
N TYR A 178 -6.40 5.27 -1.46
CA TYR A 178 -6.90 4.17 -0.64
C TYR A 178 -6.67 4.39 0.86
N TRP A 179 -5.47 4.81 1.28
CA TRP A 179 -5.16 5.00 2.69
C TRP A 179 -5.93 6.17 3.31
N SER A 180 -6.14 7.26 2.55
CA SER A 180 -6.99 8.37 2.97
C SER A 180 -8.43 7.91 3.23
N LYS A 181 -9.04 7.20 2.27
CA LYS A 181 -10.39 6.65 2.43
C LYS A 181 -10.49 5.57 3.51
N GLN A 182 -9.46 4.77 3.68
CA GLN A 182 -9.38 3.79 4.76
C GLN A 182 -9.40 4.45 6.14
N GLN A 183 -8.74 5.59 6.29
CA GLN A 183 -8.72 6.34 7.55
C GLN A 183 -10.09 6.96 7.83
N GLU A 184 -10.69 7.61 6.85
CA GLU A 184 -12.06 8.16 6.93
C GLU A 184 -13.08 7.08 7.32
N TRP A 185 -13.06 5.94 6.64
CA TRP A 185 -13.93 4.82 6.96
C TRP A 185 -13.73 4.30 8.39
N ARG A 186 -12.49 4.22 8.87
CA ARG A 186 -12.20 3.81 10.27
C ARG A 186 -12.79 4.76 11.28
N GLU A 187 -12.69 6.06 11.05
CA GLU A 187 -13.29 7.08 11.91
C GLU A 187 -14.81 6.94 11.96
N MET A 188 -15.46 6.81 10.79
CA MET A 188 -16.90 6.54 10.71
C MET A 188 -17.31 5.27 11.45
N MET A 189 -16.52 4.20 11.37
CA MET A 189 -16.80 2.94 12.07
C MET A 189 -16.71 3.10 13.58
N VAL A 190 -15.78 3.90 14.09
CA VAL A 190 -15.69 4.21 15.52
C VAL A 190 -16.91 5.02 15.98
N VAL A 191 -17.30 6.05 15.24
CA VAL A 191 -18.50 6.85 15.51
C VAL A 191 -19.75 5.97 15.52
N LYS A 192 -19.93 5.14 14.48
CA LYS A 192 -21.05 4.18 14.39
C LYS A 192 -21.08 3.22 15.58
N GLY A 193 -19.91 2.72 15.99
CA GLY A 193 -19.78 1.86 17.16
C GLY A 193 -20.21 2.55 18.46
N ASN A 194 -19.79 3.81 18.66
CA ASN A 194 -20.17 4.61 19.83
C ASN A 194 -21.67 4.90 19.87
N VAL A 195 -22.26 5.31 18.75
CA VAL A 195 -23.71 5.54 18.65
C VAL A 195 -24.49 4.26 18.96
N LYS A 196 -24.09 3.12 18.39
CA LYS A 196 -24.75 1.82 18.64
C LYS A 196 -24.67 1.38 20.10
N GLN A 197 -23.63 1.78 20.84
CA GLN A 197 -23.45 1.41 22.24
C GLN A 197 -24.35 2.25 23.19
N VAL A 198 -24.87 3.35 22.72
CA VAL A 198 -25.70 4.29 23.49
C VAL A 198 -27.19 4.13 23.18
N LEU A 199 -27.54 3.64 21.98
CA LEU A 199 -28.92 3.27 21.61
C LEU A 199 -29.33 1.95 22.27
#